data_a77a29c128d0dc38e42b81635126b25d
#
_entry.id   a77a29c128d0dc38e42b81635126b25d
#
_cell.length_a   1.000
_cell.length_b   1.000
_cell.length_c   1.000
_cell.angle_alpha   90.00
_cell.angle_beta   90.00
_cell.angle_gamma   90.00
#
_symmetry.space_group_name_H-M   'P 1'
#
loop_
_entity.id
_entity.type
_entity.pdbx_description
1 polymer ?
#
loop_
_entity_poly.entity_id
_entity_poly.type
_entity_poly.pdbx_seq_one_letter_code
_entity_poly.pdbx_strand_id
1 'polypeptide(L)'
;WACAAAPKGLTLTIEPINSIVAPNFFLNSYELAADVIKAVGANNLGLQYDSYQAQMITGDALATYEKYSDLIKFVQIGDAPNRTEPGGGVLDFDALFKSIEASGYDGWISADYNVIKKTEDTLRWMVGT
;
A
#
# COMPACT_ATOMS: atom_id res chain seq x y z
N TRP A 1 13.45 -13.00 10.72
CA TRP A 1 12.71 -13.51 9.56
C TRP A 1 13.34 -13.05 8.25
N ALA A 2 13.65 -11.75 8.05
CA ALA A 2 14.24 -11.25 6.80
C ALA A 2 15.51 -12.02 6.42
N CYS A 3 16.45 -12.20 7.35
CA CYS A 3 17.68 -12.96 7.11
C CYS A 3 17.43 -14.43 6.73
N ALA A 4 16.38 -15.06 7.27
CA ALA A 4 16.05 -16.46 6.94
C ALA A 4 15.34 -16.59 5.58
N ALA A 5 14.65 -15.55 5.12
CA ALA A 5 13.93 -15.51 3.85
C ALA A 5 14.87 -15.16 2.66
N ALA A 6 15.89 -14.37 2.90
CA ALA A 6 16.80 -13.87 1.86
C ALA A 6 17.46 -14.99 1.02
N PRO A 7 17.99 -16.08 1.59
CA PRO A 7 18.60 -17.16 0.78
C PRO A 7 17.60 -17.89 -0.12
N LYS A 8 16.30 -17.71 0.13
CA LYS A 8 15.21 -18.31 -0.67
C LYS A 8 14.68 -17.35 -1.73
N GLY A 9 15.27 -16.17 -1.88
CA GLY A 9 14.81 -15.14 -2.81
C GLY A 9 13.46 -14.49 -2.42
N LEU A 10 13.05 -14.62 -1.15
CA LEU A 10 11.78 -14.07 -0.69
C LEU A 10 11.96 -12.64 -0.17
N THR A 11 11.10 -11.75 -0.63
CA THR A 11 10.92 -10.41 -0.07
C THR A 11 9.84 -10.46 1.00
N LEU A 12 10.10 -9.82 2.13
CA LEU A 12 9.12 -9.59 3.19
C LEU A 12 8.66 -8.14 3.16
N THR A 13 7.40 -7.93 3.46
CA THR A 13 6.85 -6.60 3.63
C THR A 13 6.19 -6.45 4.99
N ILE A 14 6.21 -5.22 5.52
CA ILE A 14 5.43 -4.83 6.70
C ILE A 14 4.44 -3.76 6.29
N GLU A 15 3.22 -3.84 6.83
CA GLU A 15 2.10 -2.99 6.47
C GLU A 15 1.56 -2.26 7.70
N PRO A 16 1.51 -0.92 7.69
CA PRO A 16 0.77 -0.16 8.69
C PRO A 16 -0.74 -0.34 8.53
N ILE A 17 -1.43 -0.63 9.63
CA ILE A 17 -2.88 -0.81 9.65
C ILE A 17 -3.51 0.29 10.51
N ASN A 18 -4.56 0.93 9.98
CA ASN A 18 -5.25 2.00 10.69
C ASN A 18 -5.99 1.50 11.94
N SER A 19 -6.09 2.36 12.94
CA SER A 19 -6.67 2.03 14.24
C SER A 19 -8.19 1.84 14.25
N ILE A 20 -8.88 2.21 13.17
CA ILE A 20 -10.32 1.98 13.02
C ILE A 20 -10.57 0.51 12.70
N VAL A 21 -9.79 -0.05 11.77
CA VAL A 21 -9.89 -1.46 11.36
C VAL A 21 -9.28 -2.39 12.42
N ALA A 22 -8.14 -2.01 12.98
CA ALA A 22 -7.42 -2.81 13.97
C ALA A 22 -7.04 -1.97 15.19
N PRO A 23 -7.95 -1.77 16.15
CA PRO A 23 -7.65 -1.06 17.39
C PRO A 23 -6.49 -1.71 18.15
N ASN A 24 -5.53 -0.90 18.58
CA ASN A 24 -4.31 -1.33 19.29
C ASN A 24 -3.33 -2.17 18.48
N PHE A 25 -3.45 -2.21 17.15
CA PHE A 25 -2.43 -2.82 16.31
C PHE A 25 -1.12 -2.02 16.43
N PHE A 26 -0.02 -2.73 16.69
CA PHE A 26 1.27 -2.09 16.99
C PHE A 26 1.79 -1.24 15.82
N LEU A 27 1.76 -1.78 14.60
CA LEU A 27 2.26 -1.09 13.42
C LEU A 27 1.14 -0.27 12.76
N ASN A 28 0.88 0.91 13.30
CA ASN A 28 -0.21 1.80 12.87
C ASN A 28 0.29 3.13 12.28
N SER A 29 1.56 3.21 11.91
CA SER A 29 2.19 4.42 11.39
C SER A 29 3.21 4.09 10.31
N TYR A 30 3.20 4.84 9.22
CA TYR A 30 4.20 4.74 8.14
C TYR A 30 5.60 5.15 8.61
N GLU A 31 5.70 6.09 9.54
CA GLU A 31 6.98 6.49 10.14
C GLU A 31 7.59 5.34 10.93
N LEU A 32 6.80 4.70 11.79
CA LEU A 32 7.25 3.54 12.55
C LEU A 32 7.69 2.40 11.62
N ALA A 33 6.93 2.12 10.55
CA ALA A 33 7.30 1.11 9.57
C ALA A 33 8.65 1.43 8.91
N ALA A 34 8.84 2.67 8.47
CA ALA A 34 10.08 3.13 7.86
C ALA A 34 11.28 3.02 8.83
N ASP A 35 11.09 3.38 10.09
CA ASP A 35 12.12 3.26 11.12
C ASP A 35 12.51 1.79 11.37
N VAL A 36 11.53 0.89 11.43
CA VAL A 36 11.77 -0.55 11.55
C VAL A 36 12.54 -1.10 10.36
N ILE A 37 12.13 -0.76 9.12
CA ILE A 37 12.83 -1.19 7.90
C ILE A 37 14.28 -0.73 7.91
N LYS A 38 14.51 0.55 8.22
CA LYS A 38 15.87 1.13 8.29
C LYS A 38 16.70 0.52 9.40
N ALA A 39 16.12 0.29 10.57
CA ALA A 39 16.82 -0.32 11.70
C ALA A 39 17.22 -1.77 11.44
N VAL A 40 16.38 -2.54 10.76
CA VAL A 40 16.68 -3.92 10.34
C VAL A 40 17.74 -3.95 9.24
N GLY A 41 17.71 -3.02 8.30
CA GLY A 41 18.72 -2.86 7.23
C GLY A 41 18.81 -4.06 6.27
N ALA A 42 17.78 -4.90 6.17
CA ALA A 42 17.79 -6.06 5.28
C ALA A 42 17.24 -5.68 3.90
N ASN A 43 17.98 -5.97 2.83
CA ASN A 43 17.61 -5.62 1.46
C ASN A 43 16.30 -6.29 0.98
N ASN A 44 15.90 -7.39 1.60
CA ASN A 44 14.67 -8.12 1.32
C ASN A 44 13.52 -7.80 2.30
N LEU A 45 13.61 -6.72 3.05
CA LEU A 45 12.52 -6.18 3.86
C LEU A 45 12.08 -4.84 3.26
N GLY A 46 10.79 -4.65 3.07
CA GLY A 46 10.24 -3.40 2.56
C GLY A 46 8.89 -3.05 3.13
N LEU A 47 8.36 -1.95 2.63
CA LEU A 47 7.05 -1.44 2.99
C LEU A 47 6.00 -2.04 2.05
N GLN A 48 4.90 -2.51 2.61
CA GLN A 48 3.66 -2.70 1.89
C GLN A 48 2.84 -1.42 2.00
N TYR A 49 2.62 -0.79 0.87
CA TYR A 49 1.76 0.39 0.77
C TYR A 49 0.36 -0.05 0.37
N ASP A 50 -0.63 0.32 1.14
CA ASP A 50 -2.05 0.18 0.82
C ASP A 50 -2.67 1.58 0.78
N SER A 51 -3.28 1.96 -0.34
CA SER A 51 -3.82 3.30 -0.55
C SER A 51 -4.96 3.63 0.42
N TYR A 52 -5.80 2.66 0.78
CA TYR A 52 -6.83 2.82 1.80
C TYR A 52 -6.20 3.06 3.18
N GLN A 53 -5.22 2.23 3.58
CA GLN A 53 -4.54 2.40 4.87
C GLN A 53 -3.82 3.74 4.94
N ALA A 54 -3.13 4.12 3.86
CA ALA A 54 -2.43 5.40 3.79
C ALA A 54 -3.39 6.58 3.99
N GLN A 55 -4.53 6.58 3.28
CA GLN A 55 -5.55 7.61 3.44
C GLN A 55 -6.11 7.66 4.87
N MET A 56 -6.41 6.50 5.45
CA MET A 56 -7.01 6.43 6.79
C MET A 56 -6.03 6.78 7.91
N ILE A 57 -4.74 6.53 7.73
CA ILE A 57 -3.70 6.83 8.74
C ILE A 57 -3.25 8.29 8.65
N THR A 58 -3.02 8.79 7.43
CA THR A 58 -2.34 10.08 7.23
C THR A 58 -3.26 11.19 6.71
N GLY A 59 -4.38 10.83 6.09
CA GLY A 59 -5.27 11.75 5.40
C GLY A 59 -4.85 12.10 3.97
N ASP A 60 -3.69 11.61 3.52
CA ASP A 60 -3.15 11.87 2.18
C ASP A 60 -2.38 10.65 1.66
N ALA A 61 -3.08 9.83 0.89
CA ALA A 61 -2.51 8.61 0.32
C ALA A 61 -1.39 8.91 -0.68
N LEU A 62 -1.57 9.93 -1.54
CA LEU A 62 -0.59 10.30 -2.55
C LEU A 62 0.71 10.79 -1.92
N ALA A 63 0.65 11.77 -1.02
CA ALA A 63 1.84 12.26 -0.33
C ALA A 63 2.55 11.17 0.48
N THR A 64 1.77 10.22 1.05
CA THR A 64 2.34 9.06 1.75
C THR A 64 3.11 8.15 0.80
N TYR A 65 2.56 7.85 -0.39
CA TYR A 65 3.27 7.09 -1.41
C TYR A 65 4.58 7.78 -1.80
N GLU A 66 4.52 9.05 -2.16
CA GLU A 66 5.69 9.82 -2.59
C GLU A 66 6.79 9.87 -1.53
N LYS A 67 6.41 10.06 -0.27
CA LYS A 67 7.34 10.14 0.86
C LYS A 67 8.10 8.84 1.12
N TYR A 68 7.47 7.69 0.87
CA TYR A 68 8.03 6.38 1.23
C TYR A 68 8.32 5.48 0.02
N SER A 69 8.22 5.99 -1.21
CA SER A 69 8.36 5.23 -2.46
C SER A 69 9.63 4.36 -2.51
N ASP A 70 10.76 4.85 -2.03
CA ASP A 70 12.03 4.11 -2.00
C ASP A 70 12.00 2.83 -1.13
N LEU A 71 11.08 2.75 -0.18
CA LEU A 71 10.92 1.61 0.73
C LEU A 71 9.85 0.63 0.28
N ILE A 72 8.99 1.03 -0.66
CA ILE A 72 7.84 0.24 -1.09
C ILE A 72 8.29 -0.95 -1.95
N LYS A 73 7.84 -2.14 -1.55
CA LYS A 73 8.07 -3.40 -2.28
C LYS A 73 6.78 -4.06 -2.75
N PHE A 74 5.64 -3.63 -2.22
CA PHE A 74 4.33 -4.12 -2.62
C PHE A 74 3.29 -3.01 -2.50
N VAL A 75 2.40 -2.91 -3.50
CA VAL A 75 1.33 -1.91 -3.54
C VAL A 75 -0.03 -2.61 -3.52
N GLN A 76 -0.92 -2.11 -2.66
CA GLN A 76 -2.33 -2.49 -2.61
C GLN A 76 -3.22 -1.28 -2.86
N ILE A 77 -4.32 -1.51 -3.57
CA ILE A 77 -5.25 -0.49 -4.01
C ILE A 77 -6.63 -0.74 -3.40
N GLY A 78 -7.09 0.22 -2.64
CA GLY A 78 -8.45 0.33 -2.13
C GLY A 78 -8.81 1.80 -1.90
N ASP A 79 -10.05 2.18 -2.16
CA ASP A 79 -10.51 3.56 -1.98
C ASP A 79 -11.07 3.79 -0.57
N ALA A 80 -10.95 5.01 -0.09
CA ALA A 80 -11.39 5.40 1.25
C ALA A 80 -12.67 6.27 1.16
N PRO A 81 -13.49 6.32 2.22
CA PRO A 81 -13.28 5.70 3.54
C PRO A 81 -13.82 4.28 3.69
N ASN A 82 -14.52 3.73 2.68
CA ASN A 82 -15.27 2.47 2.81
C ASN A 82 -14.52 1.25 2.27
N ARG A 83 -13.26 1.42 1.87
CA ARG A 83 -12.43 0.37 1.27
C ARG A 83 -13.10 -0.26 0.04
N THR A 84 -13.57 0.59 -0.87
CA THR A 84 -14.22 0.19 -2.13
C THR A 84 -13.23 0.10 -3.28
N GLU A 85 -13.72 -0.30 -4.46
CA GLU A 85 -12.95 -0.20 -5.71
C GLU A 85 -12.57 1.25 -6.02
N PRO A 86 -11.46 1.49 -6.76
CA PRO A 86 -11.06 2.82 -7.23
C PRO A 86 -12.19 3.59 -7.91
N GLY A 87 -12.37 4.86 -7.50
CA GLY A 87 -13.44 5.73 -7.97
C GLY A 87 -14.73 5.62 -7.17
N GLY A 88 -14.77 4.80 -6.12
CA GLY A 88 -15.92 4.70 -5.20
C GLY A 88 -15.82 5.61 -3.97
N GLY A 89 -14.73 6.31 -3.78
CA GLY A 89 -14.44 7.12 -2.60
C GLY A 89 -13.78 8.47 -2.91
N VAL A 90 -12.70 8.79 -2.18
CA VAL A 90 -12.10 10.13 -2.17
C VAL A 90 -10.70 10.20 -2.77
N LEU A 91 -10.07 9.07 -3.11
CA LEU A 91 -8.70 9.07 -3.62
C LEU A 91 -8.64 9.47 -5.09
N ASP A 92 -7.65 10.30 -5.43
CA ASP A 92 -7.29 10.58 -6.81
C ASP A 92 -6.35 9.48 -7.33
N PHE A 93 -6.95 8.42 -7.90
CA PHE A 93 -6.18 7.30 -8.42
C PHE A 93 -5.40 7.64 -9.68
N ASP A 94 -5.85 8.61 -10.49
CA ASP A 94 -5.10 9.06 -11.66
C ASP A 94 -3.76 9.70 -11.24
N ALA A 95 -3.79 10.54 -10.22
CA ALA A 95 -2.58 11.12 -9.65
C ALA A 95 -1.70 10.05 -8.97
N LEU A 96 -2.31 9.12 -8.22
CA LEU A 96 -1.58 8.06 -7.54
C LEU A 96 -0.87 7.13 -8.54
N PHE A 97 -1.54 6.65 -9.59
CA PHE A 97 -0.92 5.79 -10.60
C PHE A 97 0.18 6.50 -11.37
N LYS A 98 0.02 7.78 -11.70
CA LYS A 98 1.09 8.58 -12.31
C LYS A 98 2.32 8.70 -11.40
N SER A 99 2.10 8.87 -10.09
CA SER A 99 3.19 8.92 -9.12
C SER A 99 3.91 7.57 -9.00
N ILE A 100 3.15 6.47 -8.99
CA ILE A 100 3.72 5.11 -8.97
C ILE A 100 4.58 4.87 -10.21
N GLU A 101 4.09 5.22 -11.40
CA GLU A 101 4.83 5.09 -12.66
C GLU A 101 6.09 5.97 -12.65
N ALA A 102 5.97 7.23 -12.24
CA ALA A 102 7.08 8.18 -12.19
C ALA A 102 8.18 7.77 -11.19
N SER A 103 7.84 7.03 -10.14
CA SER A 103 8.81 6.51 -9.16
C SER A 103 9.68 5.38 -9.70
N GLY A 104 9.32 4.80 -10.86
CA GLY A 104 9.99 3.62 -11.43
C GLY A 104 9.65 2.33 -10.69
N TYR A 105 8.55 2.29 -9.94
CA TYR A 105 8.08 1.07 -9.29
C TYR A 105 7.75 0.00 -10.33
N ASP A 106 8.36 -1.17 -10.21
CA ASP A 106 8.22 -2.32 -11.12
C ASP A 106 7.59 -3.57 -10.46
N GLY A 107 7.08 -3.40 -9.24
CA GLY A 107 6.46 -4.47 -8.46
C GLY A 107 4.98 -4.69 -8.82
N TRP A 108 4.34 -5.54 -8.05
CA TRP A 108 2.92 -5.86 -8.20
C TRP A 108 2.03 -4.79 -7.56
N ILE A 109 0.93 -4.48 -8.25
CA ILE A 109 -0.20 -3.70 -7.72
C ILE A 109 -1.38 -4.66 -7.60
N SER A 110 -1.88 -4.86 -6.40
CA SER A 110 -3.01 -5.75 -6.15
C SER A 110 -4.26 -4.98 -5.71
N ALA A 111 -5.41 -5.45 -6.14
CA ALA A 111 -6.70 -4.99 -5.65
C ALA A 111 -6.93 -5.54 -4.23
N ASP A 112 -7.19 -4.66 -3.27
CA ASP A 112 -7.51 -5.01 -1.89
C ASP A 112 -8.65 -4.14 -1.35
N TYR A 113 -9.86 -4.46 -1.76
CA TYR A 113 -11.06 -3.73 -1.38
C TYR A 113 -12.27 -4.65 -1.20
N ASN A 114 -13.30 -4.15 -0.53
CA ASN A 114 -14.55 -4.87 -0.29
C ASN A 114 -15.40 -4.88 -1.57
N VAL A 115 -15.69 -6.07 -2.06
CA VAL A 115 -16.52 -6.26 -3.25
C VAL A 115 -17.98 -6.41 -2.84
N ILE A 116 -18.81 -5.45 -3.22
CA ILE A 116 -20.27 -5.46 -2.98
C ILE A 116 -21.09 -5.86 -4.22
N LYS A 117 -20.42 -6.06 -5.35
CA LYS A 117 -20.96 -6.49 -6.65
C LYS A 117 -20.20 -7.75 -7.10
N LYS A 118 -20.41 -8.17 -8.34
CA LYS A 118 -19.54 -9.18 -8.96
C LYS A 118 -18.14 -8.60 -9.13
N THR A 119 -17.13 -9.41 -8.90
CA THR A 119 -15.71 -8.99 -8.99
C THR A 119 -15.42 -8.33 -10.34
N GLU A 120 -15.92 -8.90 -11.44
CA GLU A 120 -15.70 -8.39 -12.79
C GLU A 120 -16.22 -6.95 -12.98
N ASP A 121 -17.30 -6.59 -12.27
CA ASP A 121 -17.87 -5.25 -12.33
C ASP A 121 -17.05 -4.19 -11.57
N THR A 122 -16.15 -4.65 -10.70
CA THR A 122 -15.28 -3.77 -9.88
C THR A 122 -13.89 -3.54 -10.49
N LEU A 123 -13.56 -4.21 -11.60
CA LEU A 123 -12.24 -4.14 -12.23
C LEU A 123 -12.14 -3.10 -13.36
N ARG A 124 -13.12 -2.23 -13.50
CA ARG A 124 -13.17 -1.24 -14.61
C ARG A 124 -12.02 -0.24 -14.58
N TRP A 125 -11.47 0.03 -13.40
CA TRP A 125 -10.30 0.90 -13.22
C TRP A 125 -9.01 0.31 -13.82
N MET A 126 -8.99 -1.00 -14.10
CA MET A 126 -7.84 -1.67 -14.74
C MET A 126 -7.86 -1.57 -16.27
N VAL A 127 -8.98 -1.14 -16.87
CA VAL A 127 -9.19 -1.13 -18.32
C VAL A 127 -9.44 0.31 -18.77
N GLY A 128 -8.42 0.95 -19.31
CA GLY A 128 -8.58 2.22 -20.02
C GLY A 128 -8.08 3.46 -19.30
N THR A 129 -6.83 3.46 -18.98
CA THR A 129 -6.02 4.69 -18.88
C THR A 129 -5.10 4.80 -20.08
#